data_51855389becb07f4f2169e654c586b1f
#
_entry.id   51855389becb07f4f2169e654c586b1f
#
_cell.length_a   1.000
_cell.length_b   1.000
_cell.length_c   1.000
_cell.angle_alpha   90.00
_cell.angle_beta   90.00
_cell.angle_gamma   90.00
#
_symmetry.space_group_name_H-M   'P 1'
#
loop_
_entity.id
_entity.type
_entity.pdbx_description
1 polymer ?
#
loop_
_entity_poly.entity_id
_entity_poly.type
_entity_poly.pdbx_seq_one_letter_code
_entity_poly.pdbx_strand_id
1 'polypeptide(L)'
;YQFVELEGVPPIAYAMNDSEQLLMMVKIPADYTPNEASDRLGLTSFIPEGTAVMLGITTPQSTRLQEMTINDMPAVLVEMKGQGFDILWIGDSGDLYFLMFPNDDDTFVQQALEVGQSLRVFHRKDERVNPASDFAYTTENGEVTITDYTGTREHVLIPSEIGGFPVTMLADKAFYEKHVTTVVVPDSVTEIGEACFSGDNYLVSLTLPDGLAELPPIALESCYSLMDFELPKGLKTIGAGALQAIFYLTHLTIPAGVTDIEQMNFQMMHGLEEVSVAEGSTSFTYDAENGLLMTADKARLLHCFFHLAPQKEIILPEGMKTIDPFAFHYDVT
;
A
#
# COMPACT_ATOMS: atom_id res chain seq x y z
N TYR A 1 -3.20 31.13 14.37
CA TYR A 1 -2.92 29.97 15.24
C TYR A 1 -1.47 30.01 15.70
N GLN A 2 -1.23 29.81 16.99
CA GLN A 2 0.12 29.65 17.55
C GLN A 2 0.32 28.17 17.93
N PHE A 3 1.42 27.59 17.52
CA PHE A 3 1.77 26.20 17.85
C PHE A 3 2.60 26.16 19.13
N VAL A 4 2.26 25.24 20.01
CA VAL A 4 2.99 25.01 21.27
C VAL A 4 3.46 23.56 21.29
N GLU A 5 4.76 23.33 21.35
CA GLU A 5 5.34 22.01 21.62
C GLU A 5 5.38 21.77 23.12
N LEU A 6 4.91 20.58 23.53
CA LEU A 6 5.01 20.12 24.92
C LEU A 6 6.13 19.09 25.04
N GLU A 7 7.12 19.37 25.92
CA GLU A 7 8.22 18.41 26.20
C GLU A 7 7.69 17.09 26.76
N GLY A 8 8.11 15.97 26.16
CA GLY A 8 7.87 14.61 26.69
C GLY A 8 6.58 13.94 26.24
N VAL A 9 5.83 14.54 25.31
CA VAL A 9 4.67 13.94 24.63
C VAL A 9 4.99 13.86 23.14
N PRO A 10 4.49 12.85 22.37
CA PRO A 10 4.60 12.89 20.92
C PRO A 10 4.22 14.28 20.41
N PRO A 11 4.82 14.81 19.33
CA PRO A 11 4.63 16.18 18.92
C PRO A 11 3.15 16.48 18.69
N ILE A 12 2.51 17.02 19.73
CA ILE A 12 1.14 17.50 19.71
C ILE A 12 1.25 19.01 19.53
N ALA A 13 0.82 19.50 18.40
CA ALA A 13 0.71 20.94 18.20
C ALA A 13 -0.72 21.36 18.52
N TYR A 14 -0.86 22.34 19.40
CA TYR A 14 -2.15 22.98 19.68
C TYR A 14 -2.19 24.30 18.91
N ALA A 15 -3.32 24.56 18.27
CA ALA A 15 -3.61 25.84 17.69
C ALA A 15 -4.90 26.38 18.31
N MET A 16 -4.86 27.60 18.84
CA MET A 16 -6.04 28.32 19.31
C MET A 16 -6.34 29.47 18.36
N ASN A 17 -7.61 29.62 18.01
CA ASN A 17 -8.06 30.80 17.29
C ASN A 17 -8.41 31.96 18.27
N ASP A 18 -8.73 33.14 17.73
CA ASP A 18 -9.08 34.32 18.52
C ASP A 18 -10.38 34.15 19.35
N SER A 19 -11.11 33.04 19.15
CA SER A 19 -12.32 32.68 19.88
C SER A 19 -12.07 31.60 20.94
N GLU A 20 -10.81 31.34 21.30
CA GLU A 20 -10.38 30.34 22.27
C GLU A 20 -10.77 28.88 21.90
N GLN A 21 -11.11 28.63 20.62
CA GLN A 21 -11.39 27.28 20.14
C GLN A 21 -10.08 26.56 19.90
N LEU A 22 -9.99 25.36 20.46
CA LEU A 22 -8.79 24.51 20.40
C LEU A 22 -8.83 23.63 19.17
N LEU A 23 -7.85 23.78 18.30
CA LEU A 23 -7.52 22.83 17.26
C LEU A 23 -6.32 21.99 17.76
N MET A 24 -6.49 20.70 17.88
CA MET A 24 -5.41 19.80 18.25
C MET A 24 -4.90 19.08 17.01
N MET A 25 -3.64 19.23 16.70
CA MET A 25 -2.97 18.46 15.66
C MET A 25 -2.01 17.45 16.32
N VAL A 26 -2.20 16.18 16.01
CA VAL A 26 -1.30 15.11 16.47
C VAL A 26 -0.63 14.50 15.25
N LYS A 27 0.69 14.40 15.32
CA LYS A 27 1.47 13.62 14.38
C LYS A 27 1.66 12.21 14.96
N ILE A 28 1.24 11.20 14.22
CA ILE A 28 1.54 9.80 14.53
C ILE A 28 2.69 9.38 13.63
N PRO A 29 3.90 9.14 14.17
CA PRO A 29 5.02 8.62 13.39
C PRO A 29 4.69 7.24 12.81
N ALA A 30 5.26 6.91 11.65
CA ALA A 30 5.06 5.63 10.98
C ALA A 30 5.53 4.42 11.83
N ASP A 31 6.51 4.63 12.72
CA ASP A 31 7.03 3.65 13.66
C ASP A 31 6.18 3.50 14.95
N TYR A 32 5.04 4.20 15.02
CA TYR A 32 4.18 4.13 16.21
C TYR A 32 3.47 2.78 16.28
N THR A 33 3.97 1.90 17.14
CA THR A 33 3.24 0.70 17.55
C THR A 33 2.31 1.04 18.72
N PRO A 34 1.01 0.71 18.65
CA PRO A 34 0.11 0.81 19.79
C PRO A 34 0.68 -0.02 20.93
N ASN A 35 1.24 0.64 21.94
CA ASN A 35 1.72 0.00 23.15
C ASN A 35 0.90 0.49 24.35
N GLU A 36 1.21 0.00 25.55
CA GLU A 36 0.54 0.37 26.78
C GLU A 36 0.42 1.89 27.05
N ALA A 37 1.19 2.72 26.34
CA ALA A 37 1.12 4.18 26.45
C ALA A 37 -0.07 4.77 25.66
N SER A 38 -0.46 4.18 24.52
CA SER A 38 -1.65 4.59 23.77
C SER A 38 -2.95 4.27 24.54
N ASP A 39 -2.97 3.13 25.24
CA ASP A 39 -4.11 2.77 26.09
C ASP A 39 -4.26 3.73 27.28
N ARG A 40 -3.16 4.25 27.82
CA ARG A 40 -3.19 5.22 28.93
C ARG A 40 -3.71 6.59 28.53
N LEU A 41 -3.54 6.98 27.26
CA LEU A 41 -4.05 8.25 26.74
C LEU A 41 -5.47 8.14 26.16
N GLY A 42 -6.05 6.93 26.13
CA GLY A 42 -7.38 6.70 25.56
C GLY A 42 -7.45 6.94 24.05
N LEU A 43 -6.32 7.03 23.37
CA LEU A 43 -6.24 7.32 21.92
C LEU A 43 -6.85 6.21 21.07
N THR A 44 -6.87 4.96 21.55
CA THR A 44 -7.50 3.82 20.89
C THR A 44 -9.00 4.00 20.67
N SER A 45 -9.67 4.84 21.50
CA SER A 45 -11.08 5.14 21.34
C SER A 45 -11.37 6.23 20.30
N PHE A 46 -10.34 6.91 19.79
CA PHE A 46 -10.45 8.07 18.90
C PHE A 46 -10.01 7.81 17.46
N ILE A 47 -9.52 6.62 17.15
CA ILE A 47 -8.99 6.30 15.82
C ILE A 47 -10.15 5.88 14.90
N PRO A 48 -10.32 6.49 13.72
CA PRO A 48 -11.35 6.12 12.76
C PRO A 48 -11.20 4.68 12.27
N GLU A 49 -12.33 4.03 11.94
CA GLU A 49 -12.37 2.63 11.55
C GLU A 49 -11.45 2.32 10.36
N GLY A 50 -11.35 3.21 9.36
CA GLY A 50 -10.45 3.05 8.22
C GLY A 50 -8.96 3.14 8.59
N THR A 51 -8.58 4.07 9.46
CA THR A 51 -7.20 4.16 9.99
C THR A 51 -6.98 3.10 11.07
N ALA A 52 -8.02 2.74 11.80
CA ALA A 52 -7.99 1.63 12.74
C ALA A 52 -7.75 0.30 12.02
N VAL A 53 -8.29 0.11 10.82
CA VAL A 53 -7.98 -1.06 9.97
C VAL A 53 -6.53 -1.00 9.49
N MET A 54 -6.03 0.16 9.06
CA MET A 54 -4.62 0.35 8.70
C MET A 54 -3.66 0.12 9.88
N LEU A 55 -4.10 0.45 11.11
CA LEU A 55 -3.31 0.25 12.34
C LEU A 55 -3.73 -1.00 13.12
N GLY A 56 -4.65 -1.83 12.59
CA GLY A 56 -5.18 -3.00 13.28
C GLY A 56 -6.12 -2.67 14.46
N ILE A 57 -6.71 -1.48 14.49
CA ILE A 57 -7.57 -0.99 15.56
C ILE A 57 -8.97 -0.74 15.01
N THR A 58 -10.02 -1.33 15.57
CA THR A 58 -11.42 -1.10 15.17
C THR A 58 -12.17 -0.28 16.21
N THR A 59 -12.86 0.79 15.80
CA THR A 59 -13.77 1.54 16.67
C THR A 59 -15.20 1.52 16.12
N PRO A 60 -16.19 1.12 16.93
CA PRO A 60 -17.59 1.07 16.48
C PRO A 60 -18.28 2.44 16.45
N GLN A 61 -17.58 3.53 16.73
CA GLN A 61 -18.17 4.86 16.96
C GLN A 61 -17.86 5.90 15.88
N SER A 62 -17.19 5.50 14.79
CA SER A 62 -16.84 6.41 13.70
C SER A 62 -17.68 6.19 12.45
N THR A 63 -17.95 7.25 11.70
CA THR A 63 -18.55 7.20 10.37
C THR A 63 -17.71 8.02 9.42
N ARG A 64 -17.25 7.43 8.33
CA ARG A 64 -16.57 8.14 7.25
C ARG A 64 -17.55 9.08 6.56
N LEU A 65 -17.28 10.38 6.55
CA LEU A 65 -18.13 11.39 5.94
C LEU A 65 -17.68 11.72 4.51
N GLN A 66 -16.38 11.92 4.32
CA GLN A 66 -15.85 12.37 3.04
C GLN A 66 -14.39 11.95 2.86
N GLU A 67 -14.07 11.48 1.67
CA GLU A 67 -12.69 11.29 1.19
C GLU A 67 -12.30 12.46 0.29
N MET A 68 -11.06 12.89 0.40
CA MET A 68 -10.56 14.03 -0.35
C MET A 68 -9.02 13.93 -0.46
N THR A 69 -8.45 14.84 -1.24
CA THR A 69 -7.00 15.01 -1.31
C THR A 69 -6.63 16.40 -0.79
N ILE A 70 -5.67 16.48 0.11
CA ILE A 70 -5.16 17.73 0.65
C ILE A 70 -3.65 17.79 0.37
N ASN A 71 -3.21 18.74 -0.46
CA ASN A 71 -1.81 18.89 -0.88
C ASN A 71 -1.22 17.56 -1.42
N ASP A 72 -1.95 16.90 -2.31
CA ASP A 72 -1.62 15.60 -2.90
C ASP A 72 -1.57 14.42 -1.93
N MET A 73 -1.97 14.61 -0.67
CA MET A 73 -2.08 13.55 0.31
C MET A 73 -3.53 13.08 0.46
N PRO A 74 -3.77 11.79 0.59
CA PRO A 74 -5.07 11.26 0.95
C PRO A 74 -5.55 11.87 2.27
N ALA A 75 -6.82 12.23 2.34
CA ALA A 75 -7.42 12.74 3.56
C ALA A 75 -8.85 12.22 3.73
N VAL A 76 -9.24 11.96 4.96
CA VAL A 76 -10.57 11.43 5.30
C VAL A 76 -11.15 12.24 6.43
N LEU A 77 -12.34 12.80 6.21
CA LEU A 77 -13.17 13.40 7.26
C LEU A 77 -14.02 12.31 7.91
N VAL A 78 -13.98 12.22 9.22
CA VAL A 78 -14.66 11.20 10.01
C VAL A 78 -15.47 11.83 11.13
N GLU A 79 -16.77 11.54 11.17
CA GLU A 79 -17.64 11.85 12.28
C GLU A 79 -17.38 10.90 13.46
N MET A 80 -17.10 11.45 14.63
CA MET A 80 -16.99 10.70 15.87
C MET A 80 -18.31 10.75 16.63
N LYS A 81 -19.18 9.77 16.39
CA LYS A 81 -20.56 9.73 16.92
C LYS A 81 -20.61 9.86 18.43
N GLY A 82 -21.35 10.88 18.88
CA GLY A 82 -21.60 11.12 20.30
C GLY A 82 -20.40 11.65 21.10
N GLN A 83 -19.31 12.02 20.45
CA GLN A 83 -18.11 12.56 21.10
C GLN A 83 -18.08 14.09 21.08
N GLY A 84 -18.92 14.75 20.26
CA GLY A 84 -18.95 16.22 20.14
C GLY A 84 -17.81 16.83 19.32
N PHE A 85 -17.07 16.00 18.56
CA PHE A 85 -16.01 16.44 17.65
C PHE A 85 -15.92 15.53 16.43
N ASP A 86 -15.33 16.05 15.36
CA ASP A 86 -14.96 15.33 14.16
C ASP A 86 -13.44 15.31 13.99
N ILE A 87 -12.95 14.43 13.14
CA ILE A 87 -11.53 14.28 12.86
C ILE A 87 -11.29 14.35 11.36
N LEU A 88 -10.37 15.20 10.95
CA LEU A 88 -9.79 15.19 9.61
C LEU A 88 -8.45 14.47 9.67
N TRP A 89 -8.35 13.35 9.02
CA TRP A 89 -7.10 12.61 8.81
C TRP A 89 -6.45 13.06 7.53
N ILE A 90 -5.13 13.26 7.57
CA ILE A 90 -4.32 13.62 6.42
C ILE A 90 -3.04 12.81 6.47
N GLY A 91 -2.71 12.10 5.41
CA GLY A 91 -1.46 11.36 5.30
C GLY A 91 -1.62 10.06 4.55
N ASP A 92 -0.51 9.55 4.09
CA ASP A 92 -0.34 8.23 3.52
C ASP A 92 0.28 7.27 4.56
N SER A 93 0.87 6.17 4.11
CA SER A 93 1.59 5.19 4.93
C SER A 93 2.80 5.72 5.70
N GLY A 94 3.17 6.99 5.48
CA GLY A 94 4.20 7.68 6.25
C GLY A 94 3.63 8.27 7.55
N ASP A 95 3.94 9.53 7.80
CA ASP A 95 3.39 10.25 8.95
C ASP A 95 1.90 10.52 8.76
N LEU A 96 1.07 10.13 9.70
CA LEU A 96 -0.34 10.46 9.77
C LEU A 96 -0.55 11.71 10.63
N TYR A 97 -1.35 12.63 10.13
CA TYR A 97 -1.77 13.81 10.87
C TYR A 97 -3.27 13.76 11.08
N PHE A 98 -3.73 14.07 12.26
CA PHE A 98 -5.15 14.28 12.46
C PHE A 98 -5.41 15.64 13.10
N LEU A 99 -6.49 16.25 12.64
CA LEU A 99 -7.04 17.50 13.14
C LEU A 99 -8.37 17.18 13.82
N MET A 100 -8.48 17.46 15.10
CA MET A 100 -9.69 17.26 15.87
C MET A 100 -10.39 18.62 16.08
N PHE A 101 -11.67 18.70 15.78
CA PHE A 101 -12.44 19.93 15.88
C PHE A 101 -13.89 19.63 16.33
N PRO A 102 -14.55 20.56 17.05
CA PRO A 102 -15.94 20.39 17.46
C PRO A 102 -16.86 20.21 16.26
N ASN A 103 -17.89 19.34 16.38
CA ASN A 103 -18.84 19.04 15.31
C ASN A 103 -20.18 19.81 15.44
N ASP A 104 -20.18 20.92 16.15
CA ASP A 104 -21.35 21.71 16.46
C ASP A 104 -21.66 22.84 15.45
N ASP A 105 -20.79 23.01 14.42
CA ASP A 105 -20.97 24.07 13.43
C ASP A 105 -20.33 23.68 12.06
N ASP A 106 -21.12 23.73 10.98
CA ASP A 106 -20.66 23.47 9.60
C ASP A 106 -19.53 24.41 9.16
N THR A 107 -19.41 25.60 9.76
CA THR A 107 -18.30 26.51 9.48
C THR A 107 -16.96 25.99 9.96
N PHE A 108 -16.96 25.15 10.98
CA PHE A 108 -15.75 24.55 11.53
C PHE A 108 -15.14 23.49 10.60
N VAL A 109 -15.99 22.72 9.92
CA VAL A 109 -15.55 21.77 8.88
C VAL A 109 -14.78 22.51 7.78
N GLN A 110 -15.34 23.65 7.32
CA GLN A 110 -14.71 24.48 6.30
C GLN A 110 -13.37 25.05 6.79
N GLN A 111 -13.30 25.52 8.02
CA GLN A 111 -12.05 26.02 8.62
C GLN A 111 -11.00 24.90 8.81
N ALA A 112 -11.41 23.70 9.22
CA ALA A 112 -10.50 22.55 9.33
C ALA A 112 -9.92 22.17 7.96
N LEU A 113 -10.74 22.21 6.91
CA LEU A 113 -10.29 22.00 5.54
C LEU A 113 -9.32 23.08 5.07
N GLU A 114 -9.57 24.36 5.38
CA GLU A 114 -8.68 25.47 5.07
C GLU A 114 -7.34 25.35 5.81
N VAL A 115 -7.39 24.99 7.10
CA VAL A 115 -6.18 24.68 7.88
C VAL A 115 -5.45 23.48 7.29
N GLY A 116 -6.15 22.40 6.97
CA GLY A 116 -5.58 21.24 6.29
C GLY A 116 -4.89 21.62 4.97
N GLN A 117 -5.52 22.46 4.15
CA GLN A 117 -4.96 22.96 2.89
C GLN A 117 -3.78 23.93 3.10
N SER A 118 -3.75 24.64 4.22
CA SER A 118 -2.66 25.54 4.60
C SER A 118 -1.49 24.80 5.26
N LEU A 119 -1.73 23.60 5.79
CA LEU A 119 -0.70 22.70 6.26
C LEU A 119 0.18 22.35 5.07
N ARG A 120 1.28 23.08 4.93
CA ARG A 120 2.43 22.55 4.23
C ARG A 120 3.01 21.50 5.17
N VAL A 121 2.40 20.34 5.17
CA VAL A 121 3.06 19.15 5.66
C VAL A 121 4.30 19.06 4.79
N PHE A 122 5.39 19.55 5.31
CA PHE A 122 6.67 19.10 4.83
C PHE A 122 6.66 17.60 5.17
N HIS A 123 6.00 16.78 4.33
CA HIS A 123 6.59 15.51 4.11
C HIS A 123 8.04 15.85 3.85
N ARG A 124 8.89 15.72 4.85
CA ARG A 124 10.09 15.05 4.51
C ARG A 124 9.61 13.63 4.09
N LYS A 125 9.09 13.49 2.87
CA LYS A 125 9.67 12.50 2.00
C LYS A 125 11.12 12.74 2.31
N ASP A 126 11.77 11.85 2.99
CA ASP A 126 13.20 11.82 2.94
C ASP A 126 13.45 11.48 1.47
N GLU A 127 13.23 12.49 0.58
CA GLU A 127 13.49 12.43 -0.86
C GLU A 127 14.98 12.23 -1.10
N ARG A 128 15.71 12.13 0.02
CA ARG A 128 17.09 11.72 -0.02
C ARG A 128 17.12 10.23 -0.29
N VAL A 129 17.41 9.96 -1.54
CA VAL A 129 17.89 8.65 -1.97
C VAL A 129 18.77 8.05 -0.87
N ASN A 130 18.54 6.82 -0.51
CA ASN A 130 19.34 6.16 0.51
C ASN A 130 20.82 6.17 0.12
N PRO A 131 21.73 6.42 1.04
CA PRO A 131 23.16 6.37 0.74
C PRO A 131 23.58 4.92 0.41
N ALA A 132 24.61 4.78 -0.41
CA ALA A 132 25.15 3.46 -0.79
C ALA A 132 25.49 2.56 0.42
N SER A 133 25.80 3.17 1.58
CA SER A 133 26.08 2.44 2.83
C SER A 133 24.89 1.70 3.41
N ASP A 134 23.68 1.99 2.97
CA ASP A 134 22.47 1.30 3.40
C ASP A 134 22.24 -0.01 2.64
N PHE A 135 23.11 -0.34 1.66
CA PHE A 135 23.00 -1.50 0.82
C PHE A 135 24.30 -2.30 0.81
N ALA A 136 24.18 -3.62 0.85
CA ALA A 136 25.25 -4.49 0.34
C ALA A 136 25.05 -4.63 -1.18
N TYR A 137 26.14 -4.57 -1.94
CA TYR A 137 26.06 -4.64 -3.39
C TYR A 137 27.35 -5.21 -4.01
N THR A 138 27.24 -5.67 -5.23
CA THR A 138 28.39 -6.03 -6.08
C THR A 138 28.42 -5.12 -7.31
N THR A 139 29.61 -4.96 -7.89
CA THR A 139 29.79 -4.22 -9.14
C THR A 139 30.50 -5.13 -10.15
N GLU A 140 29.81 -5.45 -11.23
CA GLU A 140 30.34 -6.29 -12.30
C GLU A 140 30.01 -5.66 -13.66
N ASN A 141 30.96 -5.66 -14.58
CA ASN A 141 30.82 -5.11 -15.93
C ASN A 141 30.35 -3.64 -16.01
N GLY A 142 30.56 -2.86 -14.94
CA GLY A 142 30.11 -1.47 -14.87
C GLY A 142 28.64 -1.31 -14.45
N GLU A 143 28.04 -2.34 -13.88
CA GLU A 143 26.69 -2.36 -13.35
C GLU A 143 26.69 -2.79 -11.88
N VAL A 144 25.73 -2.29 -11.12
CA VAL A 144 25.54 -2.59 -9.69
C VAL A 144 24.34 -3.51 -9.50
N THR A 145 24.58 -4.59 -8.75
CA THR A 145 23.53 -5.44 -8.20
C THR A 145 23.44 -5.21 -6.70
N ILE A 146 22.29 -4.77 -6.18
CA ILE A 146 22.03 -4.72 -4.75
C ILE A 146 21.73 -6.14 -4.27
N THR A 147 22.51 -6.61 -3.29
CA THR A 147 22.39 -7.97 -2.76
C THR A 147 21.67 -8.02 -1.42
N ASP A 148 21.61 -6.91 -0.69
CA ASP A 148 20.93 -6.84 0.59
C ASP A 148 20.65 -5.40 0.99
N TYR A 149 19.51 -5.14 1.61
CA TYR A 149 19.25 -3.88 2.33
C TYR A 149 19.73 -4.03 3.78
N THR A 150 20.69 -3.20 4.16
CA THR A 150 21.33 -3.21 5.49
C THR A 150 21.07 -1.92 6.28
N GLY A 151 20.32 -1.00 5.69
CA GLY A 151 19.92 0.27 6.33
C GLY A 151 18.91 0.07 7.44
N THR A 152 18.57 1.17 8.11
CA THR A 152 17.59 1.19 9.20
C THR A 152 16.37 2.04 8.89
N ARG A 153 16.28 2.60 7.68
CA ARG A 153 15.14 3.42 7.27
C ARG A 153 14.00 2.51 6.82
N GLU A 154 12.80 2.84 7.23
CA GLU A 154 11.60 2.13 6.80
C GLU A 154 11.11 2.61 5.42
N HIS A 155 11.45 3.85 5.04
CA HIS A 155 11.21 4.40 3.70
C HIS A 155 12.49 4.34 2.89
N VAL A 156 12.51 3.51 1.86
CA VAL A 156 13.70 3.22 1.07
C VAL A 156 13.53 3.75 -0.35
N LEU A 157 14.34 4.75 -0.71
CA LEU A 157 14.53 5.21 -2.09
C LEU A 157 15.86 4.65 -2.58
N ILE A 158 15.80 3.65 -3.42
CA ILE A 158 16.99 3.00 -3.97
C ILE A 158 17.69 3.96 -4.94
N PRO A 159 19.01 4.19 -4.81
CA PRO A 159 19.74 5.03 -5.75
C PRO A 159 19.78 4.42 -7.15
N SER A 160 19.63 5.25 -8.19
CA SER A 160 19.77 4.80 -9.59
C SER A 160 21.22 4.47 -9.96
N GLU A 161 22.19 4.95 -9.17
CA GLU A 161 23.62 4.65 -9.36
C GLU A 161 24.35 4.61 -8.03
N ILE A 162 25.37 3.76 -7.93
CA ILE A 162 26.28 3.66 -6.79
C ILE A 162 27.72 3.70 -7.33
N GLY A 163 28.54 4.62 -6.82
CA GLY A 163 29.93 4.76 -7.23
C GLY A 163 30.13 5.15 -8.71
N GLY A 164 29.10 5.77 -9.33
CA GLY A 164 29.11 6.14 -10.74
C GLY A 164 28.72 5.01 -11.70
N PHE A 165 28.22 3.88 -11.16
CA PHE A 165 27.69 2.76 -11.94
C PHE A 165 26.19 2.61 -11.72
N PRO A 166 25.38 2.35 -12.77
CA PRO A 166 23.94 2.20 -12.65
C PRO A 166 23.58 0.98 -11.78
N VAL A 167 22.54 1.13 -10.95
CA VAL A 167 21.91 0.01 -10.26
C VAL A 167 20.92 -0.62 -11.23
N THR A 168 21.21 -1.83 -11.70
CA THR A 168 20.41 -2.51 -12.73
C THR A 168 19.68 -3.74 -12.23
N MET A 169 20.06 -4.26 -11.04
CA MET A 169 19.47 -5.48 -10.50
C MET A 169 19.32 -5.42 -8.99
N LEU A 170 18.24 -5.98 -8.48
CA LEU A 170 18.08 -6.41 -7.10
C LEU A 170 18.21 -7.93 -7.05
N ALA A 171 19.13 -8.46 -6.26
CA ALA A 171 19.36 -9.88 -6.16
C ALA A 171 18.21 -10.63 -5.45
N ASP A 172 18.27 -11.96 -5.48
CA ASP A 172 17.38 -12.81 -4.70
C ASP A 172 17.40 -12.38 -3.24
N LYS A 173 16.18 -12.19 -2.68
CA LYS A 173 16.00 -11.85 -1.26
C LYS A 173 16.62 -10.53 -0.79
N ALA A 174 16.97 -9.61 -1.69
CA ALA A 174 17.61 -8.34 -1.32
C ALA A 174 16.84 -7.52 -0.28
N PHE A 175 15.51 -7.66 -0.25
CA PHE A 175 14.60 -7.03 0.72
C PHE A 175 13.75 -8.05 1.49
N TYR A 176 14.18 -9.30 1.56
CA TYR A 176 13.47 -10.36 2.27
C TYR A 176 13.36 -10.06 3.78
N GLU A 177 12.13 -9.98 4.32
CA GLU A 177 11.86 -9.72 5.75
C GLU A 177 12.60 -8.49 6.33
N LYS A 178 12.74 -7.40 5.55
CA LYS A 178 13.49 -6.19 5.99
C LYS A 178 12.67 -5.23 6.84
N HIS A 179 11.37 -5.46 6.99
CA HIS A 179 10.48 -4.62 7.79
C HIS A 179 10.45 -3.16 7.31
N VAL A 180 10.53 -2.96 6.00
CA VAL A 180 10.40 -1.65 5.37
C VAL A 180 8.93 -1.34 5.09
N THR A 181 8.53 -0.07 5.15
CA THR A 181 7.15 0.34 4.90
C THR A 181 6.93 0.81 3.47
N THR A 182 7.94 1.40 2.87
CA THR A 182 7.87 1.91 1.49
C THR A 182 9.18 1.63 0.77
N VAL A 183 9.10 1.14 -0.46
CA VAL A 183 10.26 0.98 -1.34
C VAL A 183 9.96 1.60 -2.70
N VAL A 184 10.86 2.46 -3.17
CA VAL A 184 10.87 2.98 -4.53
C VAL A 184 12.08 2.44 -5.27
N VAL A 185 11.83 1.63 -6.28
CA VAL A 185 12.86 1.05 -7.15
C VAL A 185 13.05 1.96 -8.36
N PRO A 186 14.27 2.43 -8.67
CA PRO A 186 14.53 3.37 -9.75
C PRO A 186 14.37 2.73 -11.14
N ASP A 187 14.10 3.55 -12.15
CA ASP A 187 13.93 3.12 -13.55
C ASP A 187 15.18 2.46 -14.15
N SER A 188 16.35 2.61 -13.52
CA SER A 188 17.58 1.93 -13.93
C SER A 188 17.57 0.43 -13.67
N VAL A 189 16.72 -0.04 -12.74
CA VAL A 189 16.58 -1.47 -12.43
C VAL A 189 15.73 -2.14 -13.51
N THR A 190 16.28 -3.16 -14.13
CA THR A 190 15.65 -3.95 -15.17
C THR A 190 15.36 -5.38 -14.76
N GLU A 191 15.92 -5.81 -13.63
CA GLU A 191 15.78 -7.17 -13.13
C GLU A 191 15.68 -7.18 -11.60
N ILE A 192 14.79 -8.02 -11.07
CA ILE A 192 14.69 -8.34 -9.64
C ILE A 192 14.76 -9.86 -9.45
N GLY A 193 15.36 -10.30 -8.36
CA GLY A 193 15.56 -11.71 -8.06
C GLY A 193 14.39 -12.37 -7.36
N GLU A 194 14.45 -13.70 -7.22
CA GLU A 194 13.48 -14.54 -6.53
C GLU A 194 13.30 -14.07 -5.07
N ALA A 195 12.07 -14.04 -4.58
CA ALA A 195 11.72 -13.65 -3.22
C ALA A 195 12.25 -12.26 -2.79
N CYS A 196 12.49 -11.35 -3.74
CA CYS A 196 13.18 -10.09 -3.47
C CYS A 196 12.57 -9.31 -2.30
N PHE A 197 11.25 -9.23 -2.22
CA PHE A 197 10.49 -8.54 -1.15
C PHE A 197 9.67 -9.49 -0.29
N SER A 198 9.79 -10.82 -0.49
CA SER A 198 8.96 -11.80 0.21
C SER A 198 9.05 -11.67 1.73
N GLY A 199 7.93 -11.87 2.41
CA GLY A 199 7.85 -11.90 3.87
C GLY A 199 7.93 -10.53 4.55
N ASP A 200 7.96 -9.43 3.78
CA ASP A 200 7.95 -8.09 4.39
C ASP A 200 6.51 -7.69 4.76
N ASN A 201 6.13 -8.07 5.97
CA ASN A 201 4.78 -7.86 6.51
C ASN A 201 4.43 -6.40 6.78
N TYR A 202 5.41 -5.51 6.73
CA TYR A 202 5.26 -4.07 6.97
C TYR A 202 5.24 -3.26 5.68
N LEU A 203 5.55 -3.87 4.55
CA LEU A 203 5.57 -3.19 3.26
C LEU A 203 4.16 -2.78 2.85
N VAL A 204 3.90 -1.48 2.84
CA VAL A 204 2.59 -0.87 2.51
C VAL A 204 2.57 -0.37 1.08
N SER A 205 3.67 0.21 0.61
CA SER A 205 3.79 0.79 -0.73
C SER A 205 5.06 0.31 -1.42
N LEU A 206 4.93 -0.12 -2.66
CA LEU A 206 6.04 -0.54 -3.50
C LEU A 206 5.88 0.04 -4.90
N THR A 207 6.88 0.79 -5.34
CA THR A 207 6.97 1.25 -6.73
C THR A 207 8.04 0.48 -7.45
N LEU A 208 7.65 -0.23 -8.50
CA LEU A 208 8.55 -0.93 -9.43
C LEU A 208 8.65 -0.16 -10.75
N PRO A 209 9.79 -0.20 -11.45
CA PRO A 209 9.96 0.48 -12.73
C PRO A 209 9.08 -0.13 -13.81
N ASP A 210 8.46 0.71 -14.64
CA ASP A 210 7.61 0.29 -15.77
C ASP A 210 8.36 -0.57 -16.81
N GLY A 211 9.69 -0.51 -16.84
CA GLY A 211 10.54 -1.30 -17.73
C GLY A 211 10.77 -2.74 -17.30
N LEU A 212 10.33 -3.11 -16.10
CA LEU A 212 10.51 -4.48 -15.59
C LEU A 212 9.69 -5.47 -16.42
N ALA A 213 10.36 -6.49 -16.96
CA ALA A 213 9.71 -7.47 -17.84
C ALA A 213 9.20 -8.71 -17.09
N GLU A 214 9.75 -9.02 -15.94
CA GLU A 214 9.42 -10.21 -15.16
C GLU A 214 9.25 -9.86 -13.69
N LEU A 215 8.20 -10.37 -13.07
CA LEU A 215 8.06 -10.48 -11.64
C LEU A 215 8.42 -11.92 -11.26
N PRO A 216 9.59 -12.17 -10.65
CA PRO A 216 10.08 -13.52 -10.44
C PRO A 216 9.25 -14.29 -9.40
N PRO A 217 9.48 -15.63 -9.27
CA PRO A 217 8.76 -16.44 -8.30
C PRO A 217 8.82 -15.85 -6.90
N ILE A 218 7.69 -15.91 -6.19
CA ILE A 218 7.52 -15.47 -4.80
C ILE A 218 8.05 -14.06 -4.49
N ALA A 219 8.15 -13.18 -5.49
CA ALA A 219 8.76 -11.85 -5.37
C ALA A 219 8.12 -11.00 -4.26
N LEU A 220 6.80 -11.06 -4.11
CA LEU A 220 6.00 -10.33 -3.11
C LEU A 220 5.20 -11.26 -2.20
N GLU A 221 5.56 -12.55 -2.17
CA GLU A 221 4.86 -13.52 -1.33
C GLU A 221 4.82 -13.05 0.12
N SER A 222 3.63 -13.10 0.74
CA SER A 222 3.43 -12.73 2.15
C SER A 222 3.74 -11.26 2.48
N CYS A 223 3.68 -10.35 1.51
CA CYS A 223 3.65 -8.91 1.77
C CYS A 223 2.25 -8.52 2.24
N TYR A 224 1.86 -8.95 3.45
CA TYR A 224 0.48 -8.87 3.93
C TYR A 224 -0.09 -7.45 3.92
N SER A 225 0.72 -6.44 4.24
CA SER A 225 0.30 -5.05 4.37
C SER A 225 0.30 -4.27 3.06
N LEU A 226 0.73 -4.87 1.94
CA LEU A 226 0.86 -4.17 0.67
C LEU A 226 -0.52 -3.77 0.13
N MET A 227 -0.75 -2.47 0.00
CA MET A 227 -2.02 -1.90 -0.49
C MET A 227 -1.83 -0.89 -1.62
N ASP A 228 -0.70 -0.21 -1.67
CA ASP A 228 -0.33 0.73 -2.73
C ASP A 228 0.70 0.07 -3.65
N PHE A 229 0.20 -0.66 -4.66
CA PHE A 229 1.02 -1.40 -5.60
C PHE A 229 0.31 -1.57 -6.95
N GLU A 230 1.02 -1.23 -8.02
CA GLU A 230 0.61 -1.50 -9.38
C GLU A 230 1.64 -2.38 -10.09
N LEU A 231 1.16 -3.31 -10.91
CA LEU A 231 2.03 -4.12 -11.75
C LEU A 231 2.70 -3.26 -12.83
N PRO A 232 4.02 -3.40 -13.06
CA PRO A 232 4.74 -2.67 -14.10
C PRO A 232 4.11 -2.83 -15.50
N LYS A 233 3.97 -1.73 -16.24
CA LYS A 233 3.32 -1.76 -17.57
C LYS A 233 4.08 -2.59 -18.61
N GLY A 234 5.40 -2.70 -18.44
CA GLY A 234 6.27 -3.50 -19.31
C GLY A 234 6.23 -5.00 -19.06
N LEU A 235 5.55 -5.43 -18.01
CA LEU A 235 5.56 -6.81 -17.52
C LEU A 235 5.10 -7.80 -18.62
N LYS A 236 5.80 -8.94 -18.70
CA LYS A 236 5.54 -10.05 -19.61
C LYS A 236 5.22 -11.32 -18.86
N THR A 237 5.89 -11.54 -17.72
CA THR A 237 5.78 -12.78 -16.94
C THR A 237 5.55 -12.47 -15.48
N ILE A 238 4.63 -13.21 -14.86
CA ILE A 238 4.38 -13.25 -13.42
C ILE A 238 4.73 -14.66 -12.95
N GLY A 239 5.83 -14.80 -12.22
CA GLY A 239 6.34 -16.08 -11.71
C GLY A 239 5.45 -16.70 -10.65
N ALA A 240 5.71 -17.95 -10.32
CA ALA A 240 4.89 -18.72 -9.39
C ALA A 240 4.82 -18.08 -7.99
N GLY A 241 3.61 -17.86 -7.48
CA GLY A 241 3.39 -17.29 -6.15
C GLY A 241 3.90 -15.85 -5.97
N ALA A 242 4.24 -15.15 -7.06
CA ALA A 242 4.82 -13.81 -6.97
C ALA A 242 3.90 -12.80 -6.27
N LEU A 243 2.59 -12.99 -6.33
CA LEU A 243 1.56 -12.14 -5.73
C LEU A 243 0.81 -12.84 -4.58
N GLN A 244 1.28 -14.00 -4.12
CA GLN A 244 0.57 -14.78 -3.12
C GLN A 244 0.50 -14.06 -1.76
N ALA A 245 -0.68 -14.11 -1.12
CA ALA A 245 -0.91 -13.59 0.23
C ALA A 245 -0.64 -12.09 0.39
N ILE A 246 -1.13 -11.29 -0.55
CA ILE A 246 -1.21 -9.83 -0.43
C ILE A 246 -2.62 -9.48 0.05
N PHE A 247 -2.82 -9.31 1.38
CA PHE A 247 -4.16 -9.28 1.99
C PHE A 247 -4.92 -7.97 1.79
N TYR A 248 -4.21 -6.85 1.67
CA TYR A 248 -4.83 -5.52 1.70
C TYR A 248 -4.82 -4.80 0.35
N LEU A 249 -4.31 -5.43 -0.71
CA LEU A 249 -4.43 -4.88 -2.05
C LEU A 249 -5.90 -4.87 -2.47
N THR A 250 -6.42 -3.70 -2.85
CA THR A 250 -7.84 -3.53 -3.22
C THR A 250 -8.09 -3.63 -4.71
N HIS A 251 -7.11 -3.31 -5.54
CA HIS A 251 -7.24 -3.29 -6.99
C HIS A 251 -6.09 -4.04 -7.64
N LEU A 252 -6.40 -4.88 -8.61
CA LEU A 252 -5.40 -5.59 -9.40
C LEU A 252 -5.71 -5.49 -10.89
N THR A 253 -4.84 -4.84 -11.65
CA THR A 253 -4.93 -4.80 -13.10
C THR A 253 -3.78 -5.59 -13.72
N ILE A 254 -4.10 -6.63 -14.49
CA ILE A 254 -3.10 -7.38 -15.26
C ILE A 254 -2.74 -6.56 -16.49
N PRO A 255 -1.47 -6.11 -16.69
CA PRO A 255 -1.05 -5.33 -17.83
C PRO A 255 -1.28 -6.06 -19.16
N ALA A 256 -1.61 -5.31 -20.21
CA ALA A 256 -1.91 -5.88 -21.52
C ALA A 256 -0.73 -6.68 -22.13
N GLY A 257 0.49 -6.34 -21.73
CA GLY A 257 1.72 -6.97 -22.19
C GLY A 257 2.01 -8.33 -21.59
N VAL A 258 1.33 -8.72 -20.51
CA VAL A 258 1.54 -10.01 -19.83
C VAL A 258 1.11 -11.16 -20.73
N THR A 259 2.01 -12.11 -20.94
CA THR A 259 1.79 -13.30 -21.78
C THR A 259 1.85 -14.60 -21.00
N ASP A 260 2.43 -14.57 -19.81
CA ASP A 260 2.52 -15.75 -18.95
C ASP A 260 2.25 -15.38 -17.48
N ILE A 261 1.40 -16.18 -16.83
CA ILE A 261 1.13 -16.13 -15.40
C ILE A 261 1.24 -17.56 -14.89
N GLU A 262 2.25 -17.77 -14.03
CA GLU A 262 2.45 -19.06 -13.40
C GLU A 262 1.46 -19.28 -12.26
N GLN A 263 1.51 -20.47 -11.66
CA GLN A 263 0.53 -20.90 -10.66
C GLN A 263 0.71 -20.17 -9.31
N MET A 264 -0.32 -20.25 -8.47
CA MET A 264 -0.31 -19.82 -7.07
C MET A 264 -0.23 -18.29 -6.85
N ASN A 265 -0.56 -17.47 -7.84
CA ASN A 265 -0.41 -16.03 -7.73
C ASN A 265 -1.53 -15.31 -6.95
N PHE A 266 -2.75 -15.83 -6.97
CA PHE A 266 -3.91 -15.05 -6.50
C PHE A 266 -4.50 -15.59 -5.20
N GLN A 267 -3.78 -16.45 -4.51
CA GLN A 267 -4.25 -17.02 -3.25
C GLN A 267 -4.13 -16.01 -2.10
N MET A 268 -5.15 -16.02 -1.24
CA MET A 268 -5.18 -15.19 -0.03
C MET A 268 -5.13 -13.67 -0.31
N MET A 269 -5.74 -13.23 -1.42
CA MET A 269 -5.89 -11.80 -1.75
C MET A 269 -7.29 -11.31 -1.35
N HIS A 270 -7.63 -11.43 -0.07
CA HIS A 270 -8.98 -11.20 0.45
C HIS A 270 -9.45 -9.74 0.39
N GLY A 271 -8.52 -8.79 0.29
CA GLY A 271 -8.82 -7.36 0.22
C GLY A 271 -9.22 -6.87 -1.16
N LEU A 272 -9.09 -7.69 -2.20
CA LEU A 272 -9.43 -7.26 -3.55
C LEU A 272 -10.91 -6.89 -3.67
N GLU A 273 -11.16 -5.70 -4.17
CA GLU A 273 -12.48 -5.16 -4.52
C GLU A 273 -12.68 -5.12 -6.03
N GLU A 274 -11.61 -5.06 -6.79
CA GLU A 274 -11.63 -5.02 -8.25
C GLU A 274 -10.46 -5.79 -8.86
N VAL A 275 -10.76 -6.58 -9.87
CA VAL A 275 -9.78 -7.25 -10.73
C VAL A 275 -10.10 -6.91 -12.18
N SER A 276 -9.07 -6.58 -12.94
CA SER A 276 -9.21 -6.29 -14.36
C SER A 276 -8.03 -6.79 -15.17
N VAL A 277 -8.23 -6.89 -16.47
CA VAL A 277 -7.18 -7.10 -17.47
C VAL A 277 -7.17 -5.89 -18.39
N ALA A 278 -6.01 -5.25 -18.53
CA ALA A 278 -5.87 -4.02 -19.31
C ALA A 278 -6.30 -4.21 -20.77
N GLU A 279 -6.90 -3.17 -21.34
CA GLU A 279 -7.33 -3.16 -22.74
C GLU A 279 -6.15 -3.47 -23.69
N GLY A 280 -6.39 -4.29 -24.70
CA GLY A 280 -5.38 -4.73 -25.64
C GLY A 280 -4.66 -6.03 -25.23
N SER A 281 -4.97 -6.63 -24.09
CA SER A 281 -4.46 -7.96 -23.77
C SER A 281 -4.94 -9.00 -24.77
N THR A 282 -4.01 -9.83 -25.23
CA THR A 282 -4.30 -10.95 -26.14
C THR A 282 -4.15 -12.32 -25.46
N SER A 283 -3.64 -12.34 -24.23
CA SER A 283 -3.32 -13.56 -23.50
C SER A 283 -4.32 -13.91 -22.42
N PHE A 284 -4.89 -12.89 -21.76
CA PHE A 284 -5.80 -13.08 -20.61
C PHE A 284 -7.07 -12.27 -20.76
N THR A 285 -8.10 -12.71 -20.04
CA THR A 285 -9.41 -12.04 -19.92
C THR A 285 -9.98 -12.25 -18.53
N TYR A 286 -10.76 -11.29 -18.06
CA TYR A 286 -11.49 -11.39 -16.79
C TYR A 286 -13.00 -11.32 -17.07
N ASP A 287 -13.73 -12.30 -16.53
CA ASP A 287 -15.18 -12.36 -16.55
C ASP A 287 -15.70 -11.85 -15.19
N ALA A 288 -16.10 -10.60 -15.14
CA ALA A 288 -16.56 -9.94 -13.91
C ALA A 288 -17.90 -10.49 -13.39
N GLU A 289 -18.74 -11.13 -14.27
CA GLU A 289 -20.00 -11.72 -13.82
C GLU A 289 -19.77 -12.98 -12.99
N ASN A 290 -18.72 -13.74 -13.32
CA ASN A 290 -18.39 -14.99 -12.66
C ASN A 290 -17.09 -14.92 -11.82
N GLY A 291 -16.40 -13.76 -11.80
CA GLY A 291 -15.13 -13.57 -11.09
C GLY A 291 -13.97 -14.40 -11.66
N LEU A 292 -13.97 -14.73 -12.94
CA LEU A 292 -13.02 -15.68 -13.53
C LEU A 292 -11.88 -14.99 -14.27
N LEU A 293 -10.65 -15.18 -13.82
CA LEU A 293 -9.45 -14.84 -14.57
C LEU A 293 -9.01 -16.05 -15.40
N MET A 294 -8.96 -15.87 -16.72
CA MET A 294 -8.75 -16.96 -17.69
C MET A 294 -7.77 -16.55 -18.76
N THR A 295 -7.25 -17.55 -19.50
CA THR A 295 -6.65 -17.27 -20.81
C THR A 295 -7.68 -16.68 -21.78
N ALA A 296 -7.24 -15.87 -22.76
CA ALA A 296 -8.12 -15.19 -23.71
C ALA A 296 -9.00 -16.15 -24.54
N ASP A 297 -8.49 -17.35 -24.83
CA ASP A 297 -9.25 -18.43 -25.46
C ASP A 297 -10.21 -19.18 -24.53
N LYS A 298 -10.25 -18.78 -23.25
CA LYS A 298 -11.05 -19.38 -22.17
C LYS A 298 -10.78 -20.85 -21.91
N ALA A 299 -9.63 -21.36 -22.37
CA ALA A 299 -9.29 -22.78 -22.23
C ALA A 299 -8.67 -23.13 -20.86
N ARG A 300 -8.07 -22.16 -20.16
CA ARG A 300 -7.45 -22.34 -18.85
C ARG A 300 -8.03 -21.32 -17.85
N LEU A 301 -8.53 -21.79 -16.71
CA LEU A 301 -8.87 -20.96 -15.56
C LEU A 301 -7.64 -20.81 -14.67
N LEU A 302 -7.20 -19.57 -14.47
CA LEU A 302 -6.08 -19.25 -13.56
C LEU A 302 -6.57 -19.10 -12.12
N HIS A 303 -7.65 -18.31 -11.91
CA HIS A 303 -8.24 -18.10 -10.59
C HIS A 303 -9.70 -17.66 -10.68
N CYS A 304 -10.45 -17.96 -9.63
CA CYS A 304 -11.83 -17.52 -9.44
C CYS A 304 -11.90 -16.61 -8.21
N PHE A 305 -12.14 -15.34 -8.42
CA PHE A 305 -12.40 -14.34 -7.37
C PHE A 305 -13.89 -14.35 -7.04
N PHE A 306 -14.35 -15.42 -6.40
CA PHE A 306 -15.78 -15.63 -6.14
C PHE A 306 -16.42 -14.53 -5.29
N HIS A 307 -15.67 -13.96 -4.35
CA HIS A 307 -16.13 -12.83 -3.51
C HIS A 307 -16.45 -11.57 -4.33
N LEU A 308 -15.87 -11.41 -5.52
CA LEU A 308 -16.16 -10.31 -6.46
C LEU A 308 -17.31 -10.62 -7.40
N ALA A 309 -17.73 -11.90 -7.51
CA ALA A 309 -18.80 -12.29 -8.40
C ALA A 309 -20.18 -11.89 -7.82
N PRO A 310 -21.05 -11.19 -8.56
CA PRO A 310 -22.39 -10.84 -8.11
C PRO A 310 -23.30 -12.05 -7.99
N GLN A 311 -22.95 -13.19 -8.58
CA GLN A 311 -23.75 -14.40 -8.65
C GLN A 311 -23.29 -15.45 -7.64
N LYS A 312 -24.25 -16.21 -7.11
CA LYS A 312 -23.97 -17.31 -6.16
C LYS A 312 -23.58 -18.63 -6.84
N GLU A 313 -23.66 -18.69 -8.14
CA GLU A 313 -23.28 -19.86 -8.94
C GLU A 313 -22.23 -19.45 -9.96
N ILE A 314 -21.14 -20.21 -10.04
CA ILE A 314 -20.08 -20.00 -11.01
C ILE A 314 -20.41 -20.81 -12.26
N ILE A 315 -20.47 -20.14 -13.40
CA ILE A 315 -20.66 -20.77 -14.70
C ILE A 315 -19.34 -20.79 -15.44
N LEU A 316 -18.75 -21.97 -15.57
CA LEU A 316 -17.53 -22.12 -16.36
C LEU A 316 -17.86 -22.06 -17.86
N PRO A 317 -17.04 -21.38 -18.67
CA PRO A 317 -17.23 -21.34 -20.13
C PRO A 317 -17.17 -22.72 -20.77
N GLU A 318 -18.00 -22.92 -21.80
CA GLU A 318 -17.89 -24.13 -22.63
C GLU A 318 -16.50 -24.19 -23.27
N GLY A 319 -15.91 -25.40 -23.28
CA GLY A 319 -14.59 -25.60 -23.90
C GLY A 319 -13.40 -25.37 -23.00
N MET A 320 -13.61 -25.06 -21.71
CA MET A 320 -12.54 -25.03 -20.72
C MET A 320 -11.84 -26.39 -20.65
N LYS A 321 -10.51 -26.39 -20.65
CA LYS A 321 -9.68 -27.60 -20.68
C LYS A 321 -8.97 -27.86 -19.38
N THR A 322 -8.53 -26.78 -18.73
CA THR A 322 -7.71 -26.84 -17.51
C THR A 322 -8.16 -25.84 -16.48
N ILE A 323 -8.01 -26.22 -15.23
CA ILE A 323 -8.22 -25.38 -14.06
C ILE A 323 -6.91 -25.45 -13.28
N ASP A 324 -6.31 -24.31 -12.99
CA ASP A 324 -5.06 -24.26 -12.24
C ASP A 324 -5.24 -24.80 -10.82
N PRO A 325 -4.19 -25.39 -10.23
CA PRO A 325 -4.19 -25.72 -8.82
C PRO A 325 -4.57 -24.51 -7.98
N PHE A 326 -5.45 -24.72 -7.01
CA PHE A 326 -5.94 -23.67 -6.10
C PHE A 326 -6.76 -22.54 -6.76
N ALA A 327 -7.23 -22.69 -8.00
CA ALA A 327 -8.05 -21.67 -8.67
C ALA A 327 -9.32 -21.29 -7.89
N PHE A 328 -9.81 -22.14 -6.99
CA PHE A 328 -10.96 -21.91 -6.10
C PHE A 328 -10.56 -21.86 -4.61
N HIS A 329 -9.28 -21.67 -4.32
CA HIS A 329 -8.79 -21.76 -2.94
C HIS A 329 -9.11 -20.47 -2.16
N TYR A 330 -9.77 -20.62 -1.00
CA TYR A 330 -10.18 -19.57 -0.05
C TYR A 330 -11.28 -18.59 -0.50
N ASP A 331 -11.87 -18.73 -1.69
CA ASP A 331 -13.00 -17.90 -2.07
C ASP A 331 -14.37 -18.48 -1.66
N VAL A 332 -14.38 -19.54 -0.89
CA VAL A 332 -15.61 -20.27 -0.52
C VAL A 332 -15.84 -20.13 0.98
N THR A 333 -16.36 -18.99 1.43
CA THR A 333 -16.97 -18.87 2.77
C THR A 333 -18.39 -18.37 2.70
#